data_cceb50df8a526367ea0cec59d78d2fdf
#
_entry.id   cceb50df8a526367ea0cec59d78d2fdf
#
_cell.length_a   1.000
_cell.length_b   1.000
_cell.length_c   1.000
_cell.angle_alpha   90.00
_cell.angle_beta   90.00
_cell.angle_gamma   90.00
#
_symmetry.space_group_name_H-M   'P 1'
#
loop_
_entity.id
_entity.type
_entity.pdbx_description
1 polymer ?
#
loop_
_entity_poly.entity_id
_entity_poly.type
_entity_poly.pdbx_seq_one_letter_code
_entity_poly.pdbx_strand_id
1 'polypeptide(L)'
;MKRAFYLLALAAGLSLMLYADDWAGNLVDAVCADQKEKTVPCDATDATTVFALDVTGKIYRFDPASNAKVAAALKYHAAPVPDASGHVPTEVKAKITGTEGGGIIVVETISLQ
;
A
#
# COMPACT_ATOMS: atom_id res chain seq x y z
N MET A 1 34.07 -26.06 -15.74
CA MET A 1 32.95 -25.77 -16.65
C MET A 1 31.58 -26.13 -16.09
N LYS A 2 31.41 -27.35 -15.64
CA LYS A 2 30.12 -27.74 -15.02
C LYS A 2 29.79 -26.95 -13.76
N ARG A 3 30.79 -26.52 -13.00
CA ARG A 3 30.60 -25.76 -11.76
C ARG A 3 30.00 -24.38 -11.99
N ALA A 4 30.37 -23.70 -13.04
CA ALA A 4 29.80 -22.40 -13.40
C ALA A 4 28.31 -22.50 -13.77
N PHE A 5 27.94 -23.64 -14.33
CA PHE A 5 26.56 -23.90 -14.72
C PHE A 5 25.64 -24.01 -13.49
N TYR A 6 26.09 -24.66 -12.43
CA TYR A 6 25.32 -24.79 -11.20
C TYR A 6 25.13 -23.46 -10.48
N LEU A 7 26.15 -22.62 -10.50
CA LEU A 7 26.07 -21.30 -9.88
C LEU A 7 25.03 -20.41 -10.57
N LEU A 8 24.96 -20.46 -11.88
CA LEU A 8 23.96 -19.74 -12.65
C LEU A 8 22.53 -20.20 -12.35
N ALA A 9 22.33 -21.50 -12.19
CA ALA A 9 21.02 -22.05 -11.85
C ALA A 9 20.56 -21.58 -10.47
N LEU A 10 21.44 -21.52 -9.50
CA LEU A 10 21.14 -21.03 -8.16
C LEU A 10 20.78 -19.54 -8.17
N ALA A 11 21.49 -18.73 -8.92
CA ALA A 11 21.20 -17.31 -9.04
C ALA A 11 19.80 -17.08 -9.66
N ALA A 12 19.44 -17.84 -10.67
CA ALA A 12 18.11 -17.76 -11.28
C ALA A 12 17.00 -18.17 -10.29
N GLY A 13 17.24 -19.20 -9.49
CA GLY A 13 16.27 -19.63 -8.47
C GLY A 13 16.04 -18.57 -7.40
N LEU A 14 17.09 -17.89 -6.95
CA LEU A 14 17.00 -16.84 -5.97
C LEU A 14 16.26 -15.60 -6.51
N SER A 15 16.44 -15.27 -7.78
CA SER A 15 15.76 -14.15 -8.41
C SER A 15 14.24 -14.31 -8.42
N LEU A 16 13.74 -15.54 -8.55
CA LEU A 16 12.31 -15.82 -8.54
C LEU A 16 11.67 -15.60 -7.17
N MET A 17 12.43 -15.65 -6.08
CA MET A 17 11.93 -15.43 -4.74
C MET A 17 11.73 -13.96 -4.40
N LEU A 18 12.24 -13.04 -5.20
CA LEU A 18 12.14 -11.59 -5.01
C LEU A 18 10.96 -10.99 -5.81
N TYR A 19 9.99 -11.80 -6.12
CA TYR A 19 8.85 -11.38 -6.91
C TYR A 19 7.93 -10.46 -6.10
N ALA A 20 7.67 -9.26 -6.61
CA ALA A 20 6.75 -8.31 -6.02
C ALA A 20 5.33 -8.54 -6.53
N ASP A 21 4.36 -8.35 -5.66
CA ASP A 21 2.95 -8.37 -6.01
C ASP A 21 2.39 -6.96 -6.14
N ASP A 22 1.21 -6.85 -6.75
CA ASP A 22 0.49 -5.59 -6.91
C ASP A 22 -0.79 -5.62 -6.08
N TRP A 23 -1.09 -4.47 -5.45
CA TRP A 23 -2.35 -4.26 -4.75
C TRP A 23 -2.96 -2.95 -5.21
N ALA A 24 -4.29 -2.93 -5.30
CA ALA A 24 -5.05 -1.71 -5.54
C ALA A 24 -6.17 -1.65 -4.50
N GLY A 25 -6.31 -0.50 -3.85
CA GLY A 25 -7.33 -0.33 -2.82
C GLY A 25 -7.41 1.09 -2.33
N ASN A 26 -8.14 1.28 -1.25
CA ASN A 26 -8.28 2.58 -0.60
C ASN A 26 -7.29 2.69 0.56
N LEU A 27 -6.61 3.81 0.61
CA LEU A 27 -5.72 4.13 1.73
C LEU A 27 -6.57 4.62 2.90
N VAL A 28 -6.42 3.99 4.04
CA VAL A 28 -7.23 4.28 5.22
C VAL A 28 -6.37 4.55 6.44
N ASP A 29 -6.97 5.15 7.46
CA ASP A 29 -6.36 5.32 8.76
C ASP A 29 -6.44 4.00 9.52
N ALA A 30 -5.29 3.43 9.88
CA ALA A 30 -5.24 2.11 10.51
C ALA A 30 -5.88 2.10 11.90
N VAL A 31 -5.75 3.19 12.65
CA VAL A 31 -6.34 3.30 13.98
C VAL A 31 -7.87 3.31 13.89
N CYS A 32 -8.41 4.06 12.94
CA CYS A 32 -9.84 4.08 12.66
C CYS A 32 -10.34 2.71 12.20
N ALA A 33 -9.61 2.06 11.30
CA ALA A 33 -9.99 0.76 10.75
C ALA A 33 -10.01 -0.36 11.82
N ASP A 34 -9.22 -0.21 12.89
CA ASP A 34 -9.20 -1.16 14.00
C ASP A 34 -10.39 -1.03 14.93
N GLN A 35 -11.11 0.09 14.90
CA GLN A 35 -12.27 0.30 15.74
C GLN A 35 -13.43 -0.56 15.25
N LYS A 36 -14.15 -1.14 16.19
CA LYS A 36 -15.27 -2.04 15.89
C LYS A 36 -16.48 -1.31 15.32
N GLU A 37 -16.65 -0.06 15.65
CA GLU A 37 -17.75 0.76 15.14
C GLU A 37 -17.33 1.42 13.84
N LYS A 38 -17.79 0.86 12.72
CA LYS A 38 -17.47 1.35 11.38
C LYS A 38 -18.62 2.16 10.80
N THR A 39 -19.11 3.11 11.56
CA THR A 39 -20.19 4.01 11.11
C THR A 39 -19.68 5.16 10.27
N VAL A 40 -18.38 5.42 10.31
CA VAL A 40 -17.72 6.52 9.60
C VAL A 40 -16.63 5.96 8.70
N PRO A 41 -16.49 6.44 7.45
CA PRO A 41 -15.37 6.07 6.60
C PRO A 41 -14.04 6.37 7.28
N CYS A 42 -13.08 5.48 7.13
CA CYS A 42 -11.75 5.60 7.73
C CYS A 42 -10.72 6.10 6.72
N ASP A 43 -11.11 7.01 5.84
CA ASP A 43 -10.21 7.52 4.80
C ASP A 43 -8.98 8.18 5.39
N ALA A 44 -7.83 7.95 4.78
CA ALA A 44 -6.58 8.59 5.18
C ALA A 44 -6.66 10.10 4.96
N THR A 45 -6.10 10.86 5.88
CA THR A 45 -6.04 12.33 5.83
C THR A 45 -4.62 12.79 6.12
N ASP A 46 -4.39 14.09 6.02
CA ASP A 46 -3.11 14.70 6.39
C ASP A 46 -2.74 14.46 7.86
N ALA A 47 -3.73 14.21 8.70
CA ALA A 47 -3.51 13.95 10.12
C ALA A 47 -3.22 12.46 10.43
N THR A 48 -3.39 11.58 9.44
CA THR A 48 -3.15 10.16 9.62
C THR A 48 -1.65 9.89 9.78
N THR A 49 -1.29 9.14 10.82
CA THR A 49 0.09 8.76 11.08
C THR A 49 0.38 7.30 10.81
N VAL A 50 -0.62 6.43 10.96
CA VAL A 50 -0.50 5.00 10.67
C VAL A 50 -1.54 4.64 9.62
N PHE A 51 -1.06 4.12 8.50
CA PHE A 51 -1.89 3.82 7.34
C PHE A 51 -2.15 2.33 7.21
N ALA A 52 -3.22 2.02 6.51
CA ALA A 52 -3.55 0.67 6.06
C ALA A 52 -4.14 0.74 4.65
N LEU A 53 -4.17 -0.39 3.96
CA LEU A 53 -4.76 -0.49 2.64
C LEU A 53 -5.99 -1.39 2.73
N ASP A 54 -7.14 -0.86 2.32
CA ASP A 54 -8.39 -1.61 2.23
C ASP A 54 -8.55 -2.12 0.80
N VAL A 55 -8.36 -3.42 0.62
CA VAL A 55 -8.53 -4.10 -0.66
C VAL A 55 -9.81 -4.90 -0.60
N THR A 56 -10.90 -4.30 -1.05
CA THR A 56 -12.23 -4.94 -1.11
C THR A 56 -12.65 -5.55 0.23
N GLY A 57 -12.47 -4.81 1.31
CA GLY A 57 -12.83 -5.23 2.67
C GLY A 57 -11.73 -5.91 3.46
N LYS A 58 -10.63 -6.30 2.82
CA LYS A 58 -9.48 -6.86 3.52
C LYS A 58 -8.47 -5.76 3.83
N ILE A 59 -8.10 -5.65 5.10
CA ILE A 59 -7.19 -4.61 5.58
C ILE A 59 -5.77 -5.16 5.66
N TYR A 60 -4.85 -4.50 4.95
CA TYR A 60 -3.43 -4.77 5.02
C TYR A 60 -2.73 -3.65 5.76
N ARG A 61 -1.78 -4.00 6.60
CA ARG A 61 -0.94 -3.05 7.30
C ARG A 61 0.34 -2.80 6.53
N PHE A 62 1.08 -1.78 6.94
CA PHE A 62 2.41 -1.47 6.41
C PHE A 62 3.44 -1.61 7.51
N ASP A 63 4.65 -2.04 7.17
CA ASP A 63 5.77 -1.96 8.08
C ASP A 63 6.19 -0.49 8.29
N PRO A 64 7.00 -0.15 9.32
CA PRO A 64 7.33 1.25 9.62
C PRO A 64 7.94 2.02 8.45
N ALA A 65 8.87 1.42 7.72
CA ALA A 65 9.49 2.08 6.57
C ALA A 65 8.47 2.32 5.44
N SER A 66 7.57 1.37 5.19
CA SER A 66 6.52 1.50 4.20
C SER A 66 5.50 2.55 4.60
N ASN A 67 5.14 2.62 5.88
CA ASN A 67 4.25 3.64 6.40
C ASN A 67 4.81 5.05 6.14
N ALA A 68 6.12 5.23 6.30
CA ALA A 68 6.79 6.49 5.98
C ALA A 68 6.71 6.83 4.49
N LYS A 69 6.84 5.84 3.61
CA LYS A 69 6.68 6.03 2.16
C LYS A 69 5.26 6.45 1.80
N VAL A 70 4.27 5.83 2.42
CA VAL A 70 2.87 6.18 2.22
C VAL A 70 2.59 7.61 2.68
N ALA A 71 3.08 7.98 3.84
CA ALA A 71 2.94 9.34 4.37
C ALA A 71 3.56 10.38 3.43
N ALA A 72 4.74 10.10 2.90
CA ALA A 72 5.41 11.00 1.96
C ALA A 72 4.61 11.12 0.65
N ALA A 73 4.09 10.01 0.13
CA ALA A 73 3.28 10.03 -1.08
C ALA A 73 2.00 10.86 -0.89
N LEU A 74 1.34 10.72 0.24
CA LEU A 74 0.13 11.46 0.54
C LEU A 74 0.40 12.96 0.66
N LYS A 75 1.52 13.33 1.25
CA LYS A 75 1.92 14.72 1.40
C LYS A 75 2.05 15.45 0.06
N TYR A 76 2.52 14.74 -0.97
CA TYR A 76 2.70 15.31 -2.31
C TYR A 76 1.52 15.03 -3.25
N HIS A 77 0.50 14.35 -2.76
CA HIS A 77 -0.68 14.07 -3.57
C HIS A 77 -1.49 15.34 -3.80
N ALA A 78 -1.94 15.52 -5.04
CA ALA A 78 -2.75 16.69 -5.39
C ALA A 78 -4.08 16.68 -4.64
N ALA A 79 -4.56 17.84 -4.25
CA ALA A 79 -5.87 17.96 -3.62
C ALA A 79 -6.96 17.43 -4.55
N PRO A 80 -7.97 16.71 -4.01
CA PRO A 80 -9.04 16.18 -4.84
C PRO A 80 -9.86 17.32 -5.47
N VAL A 81 -10.27 17.08 -6.71
CA VAL A 81 -11.09 18.03 -7.46
C VAL A 81 -12.57 17.70 -7.23
N PRO A 82 -13.42 18.69 -6.90
CA PRO A 82 -14.86 18.46 -6.78
C PRO A 82 -15.46 17.94 -8.08
N ASP A 83 -16.42 17.05 -7.98
CA ASP A 83 -17.19 16.58 -9.14
C ASP A 83 -18.19 17.64 -9.61
N ALA A 84 -18.98 17.33 -10.65
CA ALA A 84 -19.94 18.24 -11.23
C ALA A 84 -21.03 18.70 -10.24
N SER A 85 -21.30 17.93 -9.19
CA SER A 85 -22.25 18.26 -8.12
C SER A 85 -21.63 19.02 -6.96
N GLY A 86 -20.32 19.28 -7.00
CA GLY A 86 -19.58 19.95 -5.93
C GLY A 86 -19.11 19.01 -4.83
N HIS A 87 -19.29 17.71 -5.00
CA HIS A 87 -18.83 16.70 -4.03
C HIS A 87 -17.32 16.52 -4.15
N VAL A 88 -16.61 16.60 -3.01
CA VAL A 88 -15.18 16.37 -2.94
C VAL A 88 -14.95 14.92 -2.51
N PRO A 89 -14.28 14.08 -3.33
CA PRO A 89 -13.96 12.73 -2.92
C PRO A 89 -13.06 12.72 -1.70
N THR A 90 -13.38 11.88 -0.71
CA THR A 90 -12.55 11.71 0.49
C THR A 90 -11.68 10.46 0.41
N GLU A 91 -12.04 9.54 -0.48
CA GLU A 91 -11.28 8.31 -0.66
C GLU A 91 -9.94 8.58 -1.33
N VAL A 92 -8.90 7.94 -0.82
CA VAL A 92 -7.56 7.98 -1.41
C VAL A 92 -7.28 6.61 -2.02
N LYS A 93 -7.34 6.53 -3.34
CA LYS A 93 -7.06 5.29 -4.06
C LYS A 93 -5.56 5.15 -4.27
N ALA A 94 -5.04 3.97 -3.97
CA ALA A 94 -3.63 3.69 -4.07
C ALA A 94 -3.37 2.43 -4.88
N LYS A 95 -2.31 2.47 -5.68
CA LYS A 95 -1.71 1.28 -6.30
C LYS A 95 -0.34 1.08 -5.69
N ILE A 96 -0.10 -0.12 -5.20
CA ILE A 96 1.10 -0.44 -4.45
C ILE A 96 1.74 -1.70 -5.04
N THR A 97 3.05 -1.67 -5.21
CA THR A 97 3.84 -2.87 -5.47
C THR A 97 4.73 -3.15 -4.27
N GLY A 98 4.93 -4.42 -3.97
CA GLY A 98 5.76 -4.82 -2.86
C GLY A 98 5.58 -6.29 -2.52
N THR A 99 5.90 -6.65 -1.30
CA THR A 99 5.74 -8.01 -0.78
C THR A 99 4.85 -8.02 0.45
N GLU A 100 4.11 -9.09 0.65
CA GLU A 100 3.18 -9.23 1.77
C GLU A 100 3.50 -10.48 2.57
N GLY A 101 3.36 -10.39 3.88
CA GLY A 101 3.46 -11.50 4.78
C GLY A 101 2.69 -11.21 6.07
N GLY A 102 1.80 -12.12 6.46
CA GLY A 102 1.02 -11.98 7.69
C GLY A 102 0.11 -10.76 7.72
N GLY A 103 -0.36 -10.26 6.57
CA GLY A 103 -1.19 -9.08 6.49
C GLY A 103 -0.43 -7.76 6.49
N ILE A 104 0.90 -7.83 6.39
CA ILE A 104 1.77 -6.64 6.35
C ILE A 104 2.40 -6.54 4.96
N ILE A 105 2.28 -5.37 4.34
CA ILE A 105 2.89 -5.09 3.05
C ILE A 105 4.17 -4.30 3.25
N VAL A 106 5.25 -4.76 2.64
CA VAL A 106 6.49 -4.00 2.49
C VAL A 106 6.44 -3.34 1.12
N VAL A 107 6.27 -2.02 1.11
CA VAL A 107 6.03 -1.24 -0.10
C VAL A 107 7.33 -1.00 -0.85
N GLU A 108 7.36 -1.34 -2.14
CA GLU A 108 8.42 -0.93 -3.05
C GLU A 108 8.06 0.37 -3.75
N THR A 109 6.87 0.41 -4.35
CA THR A 109 6.37 1.62 -5.01
C THR A 109 4.94 1.90 -4.60
N ILE A 110 4.56 3.17 -4.61
CA ILE A 110 3.19 3.60 -4.35
C ILE A 110 2.82 4.70 -5.33
N SER A 111 1.60 4.61 -5.87
CA SER A 111 1.00 5.63 -6.72
C SER A 111 -0.39 5.93 -6.18
N LEU A 112 -0.63 7.19 -5.83
CA LEU A 112 -1.95 7.67 -5.40
C LEU A 112 -2.71 8.23 -6.59
N GLN A 113 -4.01 8.00 -6.60
CA GLN A 113 -4.88 8.39 -7.70
C GLN A 113 -5.95 9.38 -7.26
#